data_50850e4db37984d54c1d87f4b7fa1a4a
#
_entry.id   50850e4db37984d54c1d87f4b7fa1a4a
#
_cell.length_a   1.000
_cell.length_b   1.000
_cell.length_c   1.000
_cell.angle_alpha   90.00
_cell.angle_beta   90.00
_cell.angle_gamma   90.00
#
_symmetry.space_group_name_H-M   'P 1'
#
loop_
_entity.id
_entity.type
_entity.pdbx_description
1 polymer ?
#
loop_
_entity_poly.entity_id
_entity_poly.type
_entity_poly.pdbx_seq_one_letter_code
_entity_poly.pdbx_strand_id
1 'polypeptide(L)'
;MNGVPDLELRSRTGGSVAFAVRDLDGRRVVVVEIAGEDRGALRPADGENLAIAARTARDQRLPLVCFVESSGAAIDEGVAAVHGWGTAAREFVACSGVVPTIFCVTGPTVSGPALLLGLADLVVMVSDTYAFVSGTHMVRQFTGEELSNEGLGGATMHERTSGVAHFTVADRAEADDLIAELLSFLPDHTDQVPVGWPCADPVDRPTPEAADIVPDTATGSYDVRDVLACVVDDGHLLEPRSQWAPNLVTAFASIGGRPVGLVANQPQSVAGTLDIAASQKGARFVSFCDVFNLPLVTFVDTSGFYPGKDLEWRGMIRYGAQMAFAYARATVPRVCLTLRKSYGGAYIVMDSRYMGNDIMLAWPSAEIAVMGAKGAVEILHRQANEAERVDLVAAYEERLLNPYIAAERGSVDRVIDPARTRSELAAALEVLASKRERIPRRRHDNTPL
;
A
#
# COMPACT_ATOMS: atom_id res chain seq x y z
N MET A 1 22.36 -27.28 2.61
CA MET A 1 23.45 -26.28 2.58
C MET A 1 23.72 -25.89 4.03
N ASN A 2 24.97 -25.90 4.49
CA ASN A 2 25.27 -25.44 5.84
C ASN A 2 25.00 -23.94 5.88
N GLY A 3 23.93 -23.53 6.53
CA GLY A 3 23.57 -22.12 6.68
C GLY A 3 24.73 -21.37 7.35
N VAL A 4 24.98 -20.13 6.91
CA VAL A 4 25.92 -19.27 7.59
C VAL A 4 25.34 -18.99 8.97
N PRO A 5 26.10 -19.20 10.06
CA PRO A 5 25.58 -18.99 11.41
C PRO A 5 25.11 -17.55 11.62
N ASP A 6 24.12 -17.38 12.46
CA ASP A 6 23.67 -16.06 12.90
C ASP A 6 24.83 -15.28 13.54
N LEU A 7 24.92 -14.00 13.22
CA LEU A 7 25.90 -13.10 13.79
C LEU A 7 25.21 -12.15 14.76
N GLU A 8 25.33 -12.44 16.04
CA GLU A 8 24.87 -11.51 17.07
C GLU A 8 25.83 -10.31 17.18
N LEU A 9 25.26 -9.12 17.04
CA LEU A 9 25.98 -7.87 17.12
C LEU A 9 25.38 -7.02 18.25
N ARG A 10 26.11 -6.90 19.33
CA ARG A 10 25.78 -5.98 20.43
C ARG A 10 26.90 -4.98 20.59
N SER A 11 26.62 -3.72 20.43
CA SER A 11 27.61 -2.66 20.63
C SER A 11 27.79 -2.29 22.09
N ARG A 12 26.78 -2.49 22.94
CA ARG A 12 26.81 -2.18 24.38
C ARG A 12 26.10 -3.25 25.18
N THR A 13 26.59 -3.50 26.38
CA THR A 13 25.99 -4.45 27.33
C THR A 13 24.90 -3.77 28.15
N GLY A 14 23.81 -4.48 28.40
CA GLY A 14 22.66 -4.04 29.18
C GLY A 14 21.66 -3.23 28.37
N GLY A 15 20.39 -3.32 28.73
CA GLY A 15 19.27 -2.68 28.09
C GLY A 15 18.29 -3.64 27.42
N SER A 16 17.27 -3.09 26.80
CA SER A 16 16.12 -3.81 26.23
C SER A 16 16.31 -4.16 24.76
N VAL A 17 17.37 -3.68 24.08
CA VAL A 17 17.58 -3.87 22.64
C VAL A 17 18.70 -4.85 22.38
N ALA A 18 18.38 -5.89 21.62
CA ALA A 18 19.32 -6.81 21.02
C ALA A 18 19.11 -6.82 19.49
N PHE A 19 20.18 -7.01 18.70
CA PHE A 19 20.04 -7.20 17.27
C PHE A 19 21.08 -8.20 16.73
N ALA A 20 20.72 -8.84 15.63
CA ALA A 20 21.52 -9.84 14.97
C ALA A 20 21.31 -9.79 13.45
N VAL A 21 22.27 -10.29 12.68
CA VAL A 21 22.04 -10.65 11.28
C VAL A 21 21.67 -12.11 11.24
N ARG A 22 20.41 -12.40 10.85
CA ARG A 22 19.84 -13.76 10.81
C ARG A 22 19.53 -14.17 9.38
N ASP A 23 19.41 -15.46 9.18
CA ASP A 23 18.84 -16.06 7.97
C ASP A 23 17.35 -16.29 8.18
N LEU A 24 16.51 -15.70 7.32
CA LEU A 24 15.08 -15.95 7.23
C LEU A 24 14.79 -16.55 5.85
N ASP A 25 14.52 -17.83 5.78
CA ASP A 25 14.22 -18.58 4.54
C ASP A 25 15.27 -18.37 3.43
N GLY A 26 16.55 -18.39 3.81
CA GLY A 26 17.66 -18.21 2.88
C GLY A 26 18.01 -16.75 2.57
N ARG A 27 17.36 -15.79 3.23
CA ARG A 27 17.65 -14.36 3.13
C ARG A 27 18.29 -13.82 4.40
N ARG A 28 19.34 -13.04 4.24
CA ARG A 28 19.97 -12.36 5.37
C ARG A 28 19.22 -11.08 5.71
N VAL A 29 18.85 -10.95 6.97
CA VAL A 29 18.04 -9.85 7.50
C VAL A 29 18.67 -9.33 8.79
N VAL A 30 18.67 -8.02 9.00
CA VAL A 30 18.95 -7.45 10.32
C VAL A 30 17.70 -7.54 11.16
N VAL A 31 17.74 -8.35 12.21
CA VAL A 31 16.63 -8.53 13.15
C VAL A 31 16.92 -7.80 14.44
N VAL A 32 15.99 -7.00 14.90
CA VAL A 32 16.04 -6.25 16.15
C VAL A 32 14.94 -6.75 17.07
N GLU A 33 15.28 -7.01 18.33
CA GLU A 33 14.33 -7.35 19.40
C GLU A 33 14.36 -6.24 20.44
N ILE A 34 13.23 -5.62 20.72
CA ILE A 34 13.03 -4.66 21.80
C ILE A 34 12.09 -5.33 22.80
N ALA A 35 12.65 -5.82 23.88
CA ALA A 35 11.91 -6.48 24.96
C ALA A 35 12.81 -6.63 26.19
N GLY A 36 12.27 -7.11 27.31
CA GLY A 36 13.08 -7.50 28.47
C GLY A 36 12.79 -6.70 29.73
N GLU A 37 13.81 -6.40 30.51
CA GLU A 37 13.71 -5.71 31.80
C GLU A 37 12.97 -4.36 31.65
N ASP A 38 12.28 -3.94 32.70
CA ASP A 38 11.48 -2.71 32.70
C ASP A 38 10.44 -2.61 31.56
N ARG A 39 9.93 -3.75 31.10
CA ARG A 39 8.95 -3.83 29.99
C ARG A 39 9.44 -3.13 28.72
N GLY A 40 10.71 -3.36 28.36
CA GLY A 40 11.30 -2.78 27.15
C GLY A 40 11.52 -1.25 27.22
N ALA A 41 11.67 -0.67 28.41
CA ALA A 41 12.01 0.75 28.53
C ALA A 41 13.35 1.05 27.85
N LEU A 42 13.36 2.06 26.97
CA LEU A 42 14.54 2.43 26.20
C LEU A 42 15.47 3.32 27.02
N ARG A 43 16.68 2.82 27.28
CA ARG A 43 17.80 3.53 27.86
C ARG A 43 18.65 4.20 26.77
N PRO A 44 19.58 5.10 27.08
CA PRO A 44 20.46 5.72 26.08
C PRO A 44 21.22 4.69 25.23
N ALA A 45 21.69 3.60 25.85
CA ALA A 45 22.38 2.50 25.15
C ALA A 45 21.47 1.76 24.14
N ASP A 46 20.19 1.63 24.45
CA ASP A 46 19.21 1.02 23.55
C ASP A 46 19.00 1.86 22.30
N GLY A 47 18.90 3.17 22.45
CA GLY A 47 18.84 4.09 21.30
C GLY A 47 20.04 3.99 20.39
N GLU A 48 21.25 3.79 20.97
CA GLU A 48 22.45 3.56 20.18
C GLU A 48 22.44 2.19 19.49
N ASN A 49 22.00 1.13 20.16
CA ASN A 49 21.88 -0.21 19.58
C ASN A 49 20.91 -0.19 18.38
N LEU A 50 19.74 0.47 18.52
CA LEU A 50 18.80 0.68 17.44
C LEU A 50 19.44 1.43 16.25
N ALA A 51 20.17 2.51 16.53
CA ALA A 51 20.84 3.28 15.50
C ALA A 51 21.93 2.47 14.78
N ILE A 52 22.68 1.61 15.50
CA ILE A 52 23.67 0.74 14.89
C ILE A 52 22.99 -0.33 14.03
N ALA A 53 21.89 -0.93 14.49
CA ALA A 53 21.13 -1.90 13.72
C ALA A 53 20.64 -1.30 12.40
N ALA A 54 20.04 -0.11 12.45
CA ALA A 54 19.57 0.62 11.26
C ALA A 54 20.72 0.95 10.30
N ARG A 55 21.86 1.45 10.81
CA ARG A 55 23.05 1.69 9.98
C ARG A 55 23.58 0.40 9.37
N THR A 56 23.61 -0.71 10.12
CA THR A 56 24.05 -2.01 9.61
C THR A 56 23.15 -2.47 8.46
N ALA A 57 21.83 -2.38 8.62
CA ALA A 57 20.88 -2.72 7.57
C ALA A 57 21.10 -1.89 6.31
N ARG A 58 21.17 -0.57 6.45
CA ARG A 58 21.41 0.36 5.34
C ARG A 58 22.74 0.12 4.64
N ASP A 59 23.83 0.06 5.40
CA ASP A 59 25.20 0.03 4.85
C ASP A 59 25.53 -1.36 4.27
N GLN A 60 24.97 -2.44 4.82
CA GLN A 60 25.09 -3.80 4.29
C GLN A 60 23.99 -4.15 3.28
N ARG A 61 23.02 -3.24 3.06
CA ARG A 61 21.91 -3.41 2.13
C ARG A 61 21.06 -4.66 2.42
N LEU A 62 20.68 -4.82 3.68
CA LEU A 62 19.86 -5.92 4.18
C LEU A 62 18.51 -5.38 4.68
N PRO A 63 17.41 -6.11 4.47
CA PRO A 63 16.13 -5.77 5.09
C PRO A 63 16.26 -5.64 6.61
N LEU A 64 15.44 -4.78 7.20
CA LEU A 64 15.41 -4.52 8.64
C LEU A 64 14.06 -4.95 9.22
N VAL A 65 14.09 -5.90 10.14
CA VAL A 65 12.90 -6.38 10.87
C VAL A 65 13.06 -6.04 12.34
N CYS A 66 12.09 -5.32 12.91
CA CYS A 66 12.08 -4.93 14.32
C CYS A 66 10.87 -5.50 15.04
N PHE A 67 11.09 -6.34 16.05
CA PHE A 67 10.07 -6.80 16.97
C PHE A 67 10.06 -5.88 18.18
N VAL A 68 8.88 -5.31 18.49
CA VAL A 68 8.79 -4.18 19.40
C VAL A 68 7.82 -4.48 20.54
N GLU A 69 8.36 -4.44 21.76
CA GLU A 69 7.63 -4.31 23.00
C GLU A 69 8.34 -3.26 23.85
N SER A 70 7.70 -2.10 24.13
CA SER A 70 8.36 -1.02 24.86
C SER A 70 7.39 -0.15 25.66
N SER A 71 7.71 0.04 26.92
CA SER A 71 7.01 0.97 27.81
C SER A 71 7.39 2.45 27.59
N GLY A 72 8.23 2.75 26.61
CA GLY A 72 8.70 4.10 26.30
C GLY A 72 10.13 4.37 26.72
N ALA A 73 10.48 5.63 26.94
CA ALA A 73 11.81 6.01 27.43
C ALA A 73 11.98 5.67 28.91
N ALA A 74 13.16 5.21 29.33
CA ALA A 74 13.48 4.99 30.72
C ALA A 74 13.49 6.32 31.49
N ILE A 75 12.50 6.52 32.38
CA ILE A 75 12.24 7.81 33.04
C ILE A 75 13.40 8.18 33.97
N ASP A 76 14.02 7.21 34.60
CA ASP A 76 15.16 7.37 35.52
C ASP A 76 16.44 7.91 34.82
N GLU A 77 16.55 7.76 33.51
CA GLU A 77 17.65 8.29 32.68
C GLU A 77 17.38 9.73 32.18
N GLY A 78 16.19 10.25 32.43
CA GLY A 78 15.82 11.61 32.06
C GLY A 78 15.94 11.88 30.55
N VAL A 79 16.46 13.06 30.20
CA VAL A 79 16.56 13.50 28.80
C VAL A 79 17.48 12.62 27.94
N ALA A 80 18.42 11.91 28.56
CA ALA A 80 19.35 11.04 27.84
C ALA A 80 18.63 9.87 27.13
N ALA A 81 17.58 9.29 27.77
CA ALA A 81 16.75 8.27 27.12
C ALA A 81 15.97 8.82 25.90
N VAL A 82 15.52 10.08 25.97
CA VAL A 82 14.85 10.73 24.84
C VAL A 82 15.81 10.99 23.69
N HIS A 83 17.05 11.38 23.98
CA HIS A 83 18.10 11.53 22.96
C HIS A 83 18.38 10.21 22.24
N GLY A 84 18.33 9.07 22.97
CA GLY A 84 18.56 7.74 22.43
C GLY A 84 17.59 7.40 21.31
N TRP A 85 16.28 7.50 21.58
CA TRP A 85 15.31 7.18 20.52
C TRP A 85 15.31 8.20 19.38
N GLY A 86 15.62 9.47 19.63
CA GLY A 86 15.80 10.47 18.57
C GLY A 86 16.93 10.12 17.62
N THR A 87 18.04 9.60 18.16
CA THR A 87 19.17 9.10 17.34
C THR A 87 18.74 7.88 16.51
N ALA A 88 18.01 6.94 17.11
CA ALA A 88 17.47 5.79 16.40
C ALA A 88 16.52 6.22 15.27
N ALA A 89 15.58 7.11 15.54
CA ALA A 89 14.62 7.62 14.55
C ALA A 89 15.33 8.23 13.34
N ARG A 90 16.40 8.99 13.54
CA ARG A 90 17.21 9.55 12.45
C ARG A 90 17.81 8.47 11.55
N GLU A 91 18.33 7.39 12.13
CA GLU A 91 18.92 6.31 11.35
C GLU A 91 17.84 5.44 10.65
N PHE A 92 16.67 5.25 11.25
CA PHE A 92 15.53 4.61 10.56
C PHE A 92 15.05 5.43 9.37
N VAL A 93 14.96 6.75 9.50
CA VAL A 93 14.66 7.64 8.37
C VAL A 93 15.71 7.48 7.26
N ALA A 94 16.97 7.27 7.60
CA ALA A 94 18.03 7.04 6.62
C ALA A 94 17.95 5.66 5.92
N CYS A 95 17.17 4.70 6.45
CA CYS A 95 16.85 3.43 5.79
C CYS A 95 15.73 3.58 4.75
N SER A 96 14.88 4.59 4.91
CA SER A 96 13.74 4.82 4.02
C SER A 96 14.18 4.97 2.57
N GLY A 97 13.62 4.14 1.69
CA GLY A 97 13.99 4.13 0.28
C GLY A 97 15.35 3.47 -0.04
N VAL A 98 15.98 2.82 0.95
CA VAL A 98 17.24 2.08 0.76
C VAL A 98 17.03 0.58 0.98
N VAL A 99 16.43 0.19 2.10
CA VAL A 99 16.13 -1.20 2.46
C VAL A 99 14.71 -1.30 2.99
N PRO A 100 13.99 -2.42 2.77
CA PRO A 100 12.68 -2.64 3.36
C PRO A 100 12.78 -2.64 4.89
N THR A 101 11.84 -1.96 5.54
CA THR A 101 11.73 -1.88 7.00
C THR A 101 10.39 -2.41 7.47
N ILE A 102 10.38 -3.47 8.29
CA ILE A 102 9.19 -4.12 8.83
C ILE A 102 9.23 -4.05 10.34
N PHE A 103 8.20 -3.47 10.96
CA PHE A 103 8.05 -3.44 12.41
C PHE A 103 6.92 -4.37 12.81
N CYS A 104 7.19 -5.26 13.76
CA CYS A 104 6.20 -6.15 14.36
C CYS A 104 5.99 -5.78 15.83
N VAL A 105 4.79 -5.35 16.17
CA VAL A 105 4.40 -5.06 17.56
C VAL A 105 4.04 -6.38 18.23
N THR A 106 4.88 -6.83 19.19
CA THR A 106 4.74 -8.09 19.90
C THR A 106 4.28 -7.93 21.35
N GLY A 107 4.18 -6.67 21.81
CA GLY A 107 3.71 -6.31 23.13
C GLY A 107 3.34 -4.83 23.21
N PRO A 108 3.02 -4.30 24.39
CA PRO A 108 2.76 -2.88 24.57
C PRO A 108 3.84 -2.00 23.96
N THR A 109 3.47 -1.05 23.11
CA THR A 109 4.40 -0.14 22.44
C THR A 109 3.93 1.30 22.57
N VAL A 110 4.55 2.07 23.46
CA VAL A 110 4.02 3.39 23.84
C VAL A 110 5.05 4.51 23.71
N SER A 111 4.56 5.76 23.59
CA SER A 111 5.37 6.98 23.54
C SER A 111 6.31 7.04 22.31
N GLY A 112 7.58 7.36 22.51
CA GLY A 112 8.59 7.49 21.44
C GLY A 112 8.68 6.26 20.52
N PRO A 113 8.82 5.04 21.05
CA PRO A 113 8.82 3.82 20.26
C PRO A 113 7.58 3.64 19.35
N ALA A 114 6.40 4.04 19.81
CA ALA A 114 5.20 4.01 18.97
C ALA A 114 5.31 4.92 17.73
N LEU A 115 6.02 6.04 17.82
CA LEU A 115 6.27 6.90 16.65
C LEU A 115 7.19 6.26 15.62
N LEU A 116 8.07 5.34 16.01
CA LEU A 116 8.92 4.61 15.08
C LEU A 116 8.09 3.75 14.11
N LEU A 117 6.90 3.28 14.52
CA LEU A 117 5.99 2.55 13.65
C LEU A 117 5.58 3.37 12.41
N GLY A 118 5.44 4.69 12.58
CA GLY A 118 5.13 5.61 11.47
C GLY A 118 6.28 5.82 10.49
N LEU A 119 7.50 5.46 10.85
CA LEU A 119 8.69 5.53 10.00
C LEU A 119 8.93 4.23 9.22
N ALA A 120 8.32 3.13 9.64
CA ALA A 120 8.43 1.83 8.98
C ALA A 120 7.71 1.81 7.62
N ASP A 121 8.16 0.93 6.73
CA ASP A 121 7.45 0.66 5.48
C ASP A 121 6.20 -0.19 5.73
N LEU A 122 6.34 -1.24 6.54
CA LEU A 122 5.26 -2.15 6.90
C LEU A 122 5.19 -2.34 8.42
N VAL A 123 3.97 -2.43 8.95
CA VAL A 123 3.71 -2.68 10.37
C VAL A 123 2.81 -3.90 10.52
N VAL A 124 3.27 -4.89 11.26
CA VAL A 124 2.51 -6.06 11.69
C VAL A 124 2.18 -5.88 13.17
N MET A 125 0.98 -6.21 13.60
CA MET A 125 0.59 -6.18 15.01
C MET A 125 0.05 -7.54 15.46
N VAL A 126 0.55 -8.05 16.57
CA VAL A 126 -0.06 -9.20 17.24
C VAL A 126 -1.37 -8.75 17.90
N SER A 127 -2.41 -9.55 17.82
CA SER A 127 -3.80 -9.18 18.16
C SER A 127 -3.98 -8.61 19.57
N ASP A 128 -3.27 -9.16 20.55
CA ASP A 128 -3.39 -8.75 21.96
C ASP A 128 -2.45 -7.58 22.33
N THR A 129 -1.94 -6.86 21.34
CA THR A 129 -1.03 -5.73 21.54
C THR A 129 -1.71 -4.39 21.35
N TYR A 130 -1.04 -3.35 21.80
CA TYR A 130 -1.47 -1.98 21.56
C TYR A 130 -0.27 -1.03 21.39
N ALA A 131 -0.51 0.04 20.63
CA ALA A 131 0.45 1.11 20.46
C ALA A 131 -0.24 2.48 20.52
N PHE A 132 0.38 3.45 21.19
CA PHE A 132 -0.11 4.83 21.22
C PHE A 132 1.00 5.79 21.68
N VAL A 133 0.90 7.05 21.27
CA VAL A 133 1.84 8.10 21.70
C VAL A 133 1.55 8.57 23.12
N SER A 134 0.27 8.81 23.41
CA SER A 134 -0.21 9.25 24.73
C SER A 134 -1.15 8.20 25.31
N GLY A 135 -0.84 7.72 26.51
CA GLY A 135 -1.60 6.66 27.17
C GLY A 135 -2.98 7.09 27.67
N THR A 136 -3.80 6.10 27.99
CA THR A 136 -5.19 6.27 28.46
C THR A 136 -5.35 7.23 29.65
N HIS A 137 -4.38 7.23 30.60
CA HIS A 137 -4.37 8.18 31.72
C HIS A 137 -4.27 9.64 31.24
N MET A 138 -3.39 9.93 30.28
CA MET A 138 -3.25 11.28 29.73
C MET A 138 -4.47 11.69 28.92
N VAL A 139 -5.04 10.78 28.12
CA VAL A 139 -6.29 11.03 27.39
C VAL A 139 -7.41 11.41 28.37
N ARG A 140 -7.63 10.62 29.42
CA ARG A 140 -8.60 10.90 30.44
C ARG A 140 -8.39 12.27 31.11
N GLN A 141 -7.15 12.60 31.43
CA GLN A 141 -6.82 13.87 32.10
C GLN A 141 -7.12 15.09 31.20
N PHE A 142 -6.88 15.00 29.90
CA PHE A 142 -7.03 16.12 28.98
C PHE A 142 -8.42 16.22 28.33
N THR A 143 -9.08 15.08 28.06
CA THR A 143 -10.37 15.06 27.35
C THR A 143 -11.56 14.64 28.22
N GLY A 144 -11.30 14.03 29.37
CA GLY A 144 -12.32 13.42 30.23
C GLY A 144 -12.81 12.05 29.75
N GLU A 145 -12.30 11.53 28.61
CA GLU A 145 -12.72 10.25 28.08
C GLU A 145 -12.02 9.10 28.79
N GLU A 146 -12.79 8.08 29.16
CA GLU A 146 -12.28 6.82 29.73
C GLU A 146 -12.20 5.74 28.63
N LEU A 147 -11.00 5.30 28.30
CA LEU A 147 -10.74 4.26 27.31
C LEU A 147 -9.84 3.17 27.90
N SER A 148 -10.04 1.93 27.45
CA SER A 148 -9.04 0.87 27.66
C SER A 148 -7.84 1.07 26.72
N ASN A 149 -6.72 0.39 26.98
CA ASN A 149 -5.56 0.44 26.09
C ASN A 149 -5.91 -0.10 24.70
N GLU A 150 -6.70 -1.18 24.64
CA GLU A 150 -7.20 -1.79 23.39
C GLU A 150 -8.15 -0.83 22.66
N GLY A 151 -9.01 -0.13 23.40
CA GLY A 151 -9.94 0.86 22.83
C GLY A 151 -9.24 2.09 22.27
N LEU A 152 -8.09 2.49 22.88
CA LEU A 152 -7.31 3.64 22.43
C LEU A 152 -6.39 3.31 21.24
N GLY A 153 -5.68 2.19 21.32
CA GLY A 153 -4.64 1.86 20.34
C GLY A 153 -4.36 0.36 20.17
N GLY A 154 -5.37 -0.49 20.38
CA GLY A 154 -5.25 -1.92 20.11
C GLY A 154 -5.08 -2.23 18.63
N ALA A 155 -4.63 -3.44 18.29
CA ALA A 155 -4.40 -3.89 16.93
C ALA A 155 -5.60 -3.65 16.01
N THR A 156 -6.83 -3.97 16.47
CA THR A 156 -8.08 -3.73 15.72
C THR A 156 -8.33 -2.24 15.44
N MET A 157 -8.00 -1.34 16.38
CA MET A 157 -8.13 0.10 16.16
C MET A 157 -7.15 0.60 15.09
N HIS A 158 -5.93 0.07 15.12
CA HIS A 158 -4.92 0.41 14.11
C HIS A 158 -5.20 -0.21 12.74
N GLU A 159 -5.80 -1.39 12.71
CA GLU A 159 -6.22 -2.06 11.48
C GLU A 159 -7.38 -1.34 10.78
N ARG A 160 -8.40 -0.89 11.53
CA ARG A 160 -9.67 -0.39 10.94
C ARG A 160 -9.78 1.12 10.87
N THR A 161 -9.19 1.82 11.86
CA THR A 161 -9.44 3.26 12.03
C THR A 161 -8.24 4.12 11.69
N SER A 162 -7.05 3.81 12.20
CA SER A 162 -5.88 4.64 11.98
C SER A 162 -5.04 4.24 10.76
N GLY A 163 -5.15 2.97 10.31
CA GLY A 163 -4.33 2.43 9.21
C GLY A 163 -2.84 2.31 9.55
N VAL A 164 -2.45 2.34 10.82
CA VAL A 164 -1.06 2.09 11.25
C VAL A 164 -0.68 0.63 11.00
N ALA A 165 -1.53 -0.31 11.44
CA ALA A 165 -1.32 -1.72 11.17
C ALA A 165 -1.58 -2.03 9.69
N HIS A 166 -0.61 -2.67 9.04
CA HIS A 166 -0.76 -3.21 7.71
C HIS A 166 -1.38 -4.61 7.77
N PHE A 167 -1.00 -5.36 8.79
CA PHE A 167 -1.49 -6.71 9.06
C PHE A 167 -1.68 -6.90 10.56
N THR A 168 -2.67 -7.73 10.92
CA THR A 168 -2.90 -8.21 12.27
C THR A 168 -2.81 -9.73 12.26
N VAL A 169 -2.05 -10.31 13.20
CA VAL A 169 -1.77 -11.74 13.32
C VAL A 169 -2.11 -12.23 14.72
N ALA A 170 -2.32 -13.53 14.87
CA ALA A 170 -2.71 -14.10 16.16
C ALA A 170 -1.54 -14.09 17.17
N ASP A 171 -0.35 -14.43 16.71
CA ASP A 171 0.83 -14.56 17.57
C ASP A 171 2.15 -14.28 16.82
N ARG A 172 3.27 -14.47 17.53
CA ARG A 172 4.61 -14.27 16.99
C ARG A 172 4.98 -15.27 15.88
N ALA A 173 4.51 -16.49 15.93
CA ALA A 173 4.83 -17.49 14.91
C ALA A 173 4.18 -17.14 13.59
N GLU A 174 2.90 -16.73 13.61
CA GLU A 174 2.20 -16.22 12.43
C GLU A 174 2.85 -14.93 11.90
N ALA A 175 3.38 -14.06 12.79
CA ALA A 175 4.12 -12.89 12.38
C ALA A 175 5.43 -13.23 11.65
N ASP A 176 6.17 -14.22 12.13
CA ASP A 176 7.42 -14.67 11.50
C ASP A 176 7.15 -15.23 10.10
N ASP A 177 6.10 -16.06 9.93
CA ASP A 177 5.67 -16.61 8.64
C ASP A 177 5.24 -15.48 7.68
N LEU A 178 4.42 -14.56 8.14
CA LEU A 178 3.98 -13.41 7.35
C LEU A 178 5.16 -12.51 6.92
N ILE A 179 6.11 -12.27 7.80
CA ILE A 179 7.30 -11.46 7.49
C ILE A 179 8.15 -12.15 6.44
N ALA A 180 8.34 -13.45 6.52
CA ALA A 180 9.04 -14.23 5.50
C ALA A 180 8.32 -14.14 4.16
N GLU A 181 7.00 -14.28 4.13
CA GLU A 181 6.19 -14.11 2.93
C GLU A 181 6.31 -12.69 2.35
N LEU A 182 6.17 -11.64 3.16
CA LEU A 182 6.34 -10.25 2.72
C LEU A 182 7.72 -10.02 2.08
N LEU A 183 8.75 -10.54 2.71
CA LEU A 183 10.12 -10.44 2.19
C LEU A 183 10.27 -11.18 0.86
N SER A 184 9.51 -12.26 0.59
CA SER A 184 9.59 -12.99 -0.68
C SER A 184 9.18 -12.12 -1.89
N PHE A 185 8.26 -11.17 -1.72
CA PHE A 185 7.86 -10.21 -2.75
C PHE A 185 8.86 -9.09 -2.97
N LEU A 186 9.79 -8.83 -2.03
CA LEU A 186 10.63 -7.65 -2.01
C LEU A 186 12.09 -7.98 -2.35
N PRO A 187 12.86 -7.04 -2.95
CA PRO A 187 14.31 -7.16 -3.03
C PRO A 187 14.93 -6.88 -1.65
N ASP A 188 16.23 -7.17 -1.49
CA ASP A 188 16.94 -6.81 -0.27
C ASP A 188 17.12 -5.30 -0.13
N HIS A 189 17.26 -4.59 -1.24
CA HIS A 189 17.43 -3.14 -1.27
C HIS A 189 17.01 -2.53 -2.62
N THR A 190 16.89 -1.22 -2.66
CA THR A 190 16.37 -0.44 -3.80
C THR A 190 17.14 -0.62 -5.12
N ASP A 191 18.41 -1.06 -5.12
CA ASP A 191 19.18 -1.27 -6.35
C ASP A 191 18.99 -2.67 -6.95
N GLN A 192 18.17 -3.51 -6.35
CA GLN A 192 17.80 -4.83 -6.85
C GLN A 192 16.35 -4.82 -7.35
N VAL A 193 16.03 -5.74 -8.24
CA VAL A 193 14.64 -6.04 -8.62
C VAL A 193 14.15 -7.25 -7.84
N PRO A 194 12.85 -7.34 -7.53
CA PRO A 194 12.28 -8.54 -6.91
C PRO A 194 12.61 -9.79 -7.74
N VAL A 195 12.92 -10.87 -7.05
CA VAL A 195 13.24 -12.15 -7.70
C VAL A 195 11.94 -12.88 -7.98
N GLY A 196 11.70 -13.19 -9.26
CA GLY A 196 10.58 -14.05 -9.63
C GLY A 196 10.86 -15.52 -9.25
N TRP A 197 9.79 -16.29 -9.11
CA TRP A 197 9.87 -17.72 -8.80
C TRP A 197 9.16 -18.58 -9.84
N PRO A 198 9.51 -19.88 -9.94
CA PRO A 198 8.79 -20.80 -10.80
C PRO A 198 7.30 -20.85 -10.43
N CYS A 199 6.42 -20.63 -11.40
CA CYS A 199 4.97 -20.69 -11.21
C CYS A 199 4.40 -21.87 -12.02
N ALA A 200 3.57 -22.68 -11.37
CA ALA A 200 2.88 -23.79 -12.02
C ALA A 200 1.58 -23.37 -12.71
N ASP A 201 1.01 -22.22 -12.32
CA ASP A 201 -0.19 -21.65 -12.93
C ASP A 201 0.14 -21.07 -14.31
N PRO A 202 -0.42 -21.61 -15.41
CA PRO A 202 -0.06 -21.18 -16.76
C PRO A 202 -0.31 -19.70 -16.99
N VAL A 203 0.67 -19.01 -17.57
CA VAL A 203 0.58 -17.58 -17.88
C VAL A 203 -0.57 -17.24 -18.83
N ASP A 204 -0.86 -18.17 -19.73
CA ASP A 204 -1.91 -18.07 -20.74
C ASP A 204 -3.24 -18.71 -20.31
N ARG A 205 -3.37 -19.10 -19.04
CA ARG A 205 -4.65 -19.59 -18.47
C ARG A 205 -5.74 -18.57 -18.73
N PRO A 206 -6.85 -18.97 -19.40
CA PRO A 206 -7.99 -18.08 -19.60
C PRO A 206 -8.67 -17.71 -18.29
N THR A 207 -9.27 -16.52 -18.25
CA THR A 207 -9.99 -15.98 -17.09
C THR A 207 -11.44 -15.60 -17.45
N PRO A 208 -12.25 -16.51 -18.05
CA PRO A 208 -13.61 -16.17 -18.49
C PRO A 208 -14.52 -15.77 -17.34
N GLU A 209 -14.33 -16.34 -16.16
CA GLU A 209 -15.06 -16.03 -14.93
C GLU A 209 -14.92 -14.58 -14.48
N ALA A 210 -13.84 -13.90 -14.85
CA ALA A 210 -13.63 -12.50 -14.51
C ALA A 210 -14.71 -11.57 -15.11
N ALA A 211 -15.24 -11.92 -16.28
CA ALA A 211 -16.35 -11.18 -16.90
C ALA A 211 -17.65 -11.36 -16.13
N ASP A 212 -17.92 -12.57 -15.63
CA ASP A 212 -19.17 -12.91 -14.92
C ASP A 212 -19.26 -12.23 -13.54
N ILE A 213 -18.11 -11.91 -12.93
CA ILE A 213 -18.03 -11.21 -11.63
C ILE A 213 -18.48 -9.77 -11.75
N VAL A 214 -18.14 -9.09 -12.85
CA VAL A 214 -18.43 -7.66 -13.03
C VAL A 214 -19.81 -7.47 -13.64
N PRO A 215 -20.78 -6.87 -12.90
CA PRO A 215 -22.13 -6.68 -13.43
C PRO A 215 -22.16 -5.76 -14.65
N ASP A 216 -23.02 -6.07 -15.61
CA ASP A 216 -23.28 -5.24 -16.81
C ASP A 216 -23.84 -3.86 -16.47
N THR A 217 -24.48 -3.72 -15.29
CA THR A 217 -25.10 -2.47 -14.87
C THR A 217 -24.10 -1.56 -14.17
N ALA A 218 -24.10 -0.28 -14.50
CA ALA A 218 -23.22 0.72 -13.86
C ALA A 218 -23.40 0.86 -12.34
N THR A 219 -24.55 0.43 -11.81
CA THR A 219 -24.87 0.46 -10.37
C THR A 219 -24.62 -0.88 -9.66
N GLY A 220 -24.35 -1.95 -10.39
CA GLY A 220 -24.06 -3.25 -9.82
C GLY A 220 -22.78 -3.20 -8.96
N SER A 221 -22.85 -3.88 -7.80
CA SER A 221 -21.72 -3.98 -6.87
C SER A 221 -21.10 -5.37 -6.93
N TYR A 222 -19.80 -5.47 -6.80
CA TYR A 222 -19.04 -6.71 -6.75
C TYR A 222 -17.76 -6.51 -5.93
N ASP A 223 -17.17 -7.61 -5.45
CA ASP A 223 -15.85 -7.56 -4.82
C ASP A 223 -14.76 -7.65 -5.91
N VAL A 224 -13.95 -6.60 -6.02
CA VAL A 224 -12.87 -6.59 -7.02
C VAL A 224 -11.80 -7.65 -6.73
N ARG A 225 -11.68 -8.12 -5.48
CA ARG A 225 -10.74 -9.18 -5.11
C ARG A 225 -11.02 -10.48 -5.87
N ASP A 226 -12.29 -10.77 -6.17
CA ASP A 226 -12.66 -11.95 -6.96
C ASP A 226 -12.11 -11.85 -8.39
N VAL A 227 -12.13 -10.65 -9.00
CA VAL A 227 -11.51 -10.41 -10.31
C VAL A 227 -9.99 -10.54 -10.22
N LEU A 228 -9.37 -9.95 -9.18
CA LEU A 228 -7.92 -10.04 -8.97
C LEU A 228 -7.47 -11.48 -8.80
N ALA A 229 -8.21 -12.28 -8.00
CA ALA A 229 -7.91 -13.69 -7.77
C ALA A 229 -7.97 -14.53 -9.06
N CYS A 230 -8.87 -14.21 -10.00
CA CYS A 230 -8.87 -14.86 -11.32
C CYS A 230 -7.61 -14.60 -12.11
N VAL A 231 -6.95 -13.45 -11.91
CA VAL A 231 -5.85 -12.98 -12.75
C VAL A 231 -4.48 -13.37 -12.20
N VAL A 232 -4.30 -13.36 -10.88
CA VAL A 232 -2.99 -13.62 -10.23
C VAL A 232 -2.69 -15.13 -10.16
N ASP A 233 -1.45 -15.45 -9.83
CA ASP A 233 -1.02 -16.83 -9.65
C ASP A 233 -1.73 -17.44 -8.45
N ASP A 234 -2.32 -18.63 -8.65
CA ASP A 234 -3.02 -19.43 -7.63
C ASP A 234 -4.10 -18.65 -6.85
N GLY A 235 -4.55 -17.50 -7.36
CA GLY A 235 -5.53 -16.62 -6.70
C GLY A 235 -5.00 -15.95 -5.43
N HIS A 236 -3.70 -15.96 -5.20
CA HIS A 236 -3.10 -15.49 -3.95
C HIS A 236 -2.92 -13.97 -3.91
N LEU A 237 -3.50 -13.34 -2.88
CA LEU A 237 -3.45 -11.90 -2.62
C LEU A 237 -2.98 -11.63 -1.20
N LEU A 238 -1.87 -10.96 -1.03
CA LEU A 238 -1.39 -10.48 0.27
C LEU A 238 -1.73 -9.00 0.41
N GLU A 239 -2.85 -8.69 1.07
CA GLU A 239 -3.46 -7.36 1.12
C GLU A 239 -3.11 -6.59 2.40
N PRO A 240 -2.15 -5.63 2.39
CA PRO A 240 -1.91 -4.75 3.52
C PRO A 240 -3.08 -3.76 3.71
N ARG A 241 -3.46 -3.53 4.97
CA ARG A 241 -4.56 -2.61 5.33
C ARG A 241 -5.91 -3.00 4.72
N SER A 242 -6.22 -4.28 4.67
CA SER A 242 -7.47 -4.78 4.08
C SER A 242 -8.72 -4.16 4.71
N GLN A 243 -8.67 -3.82 6.00
CA GLN A 243 -9.80 -3.25 6.75
C GLN A 243 -9.80 -1.72 6.79
N TRP A 244 -8.67 -1.05 6.46
CA TRP A 244 -8.59 0.41 6.41
C TRP A 244 -8.74 0.89 4.98
N ALA A 245 -9.59 1.91 4.77
CA ALA A 245 -9.94 2.40 3.43
C ALA A 245 -10.34 1.25 2.48
N PRO A 246 -11.40 0.49 2.80
CA PRO A 246 -11.78 -0.73 2.06
C PRO A 246 -12.27 -0.43 0.64
N ASN A 247 -12.51 0.83 0.30
CA ASN A 247 -12.85 1.32 -1.05
C ASN A 247 -11.69 1.32 -2.05
N LEU A 248 -10.46 1.04 -1.57
CA LEU A 248 -9.28 0.81 -2.40
C LEU A 248 -8.53 -0.43 -1.90
N VAL A 249 -8.38 -1.43 -2.76
CA VAL A 249 -7.56 -2.61 -2.52
C VAL A 249 -6.12 -2.30 -2.93
N THR A 250 -5.17 -2.66 -2.07
CA THR A 250 -3.74 -2.70 -2.39
C THR A 250 -3.21 -4.06 -2.01
N ALA A 251 -2.52 -4.77 -2.90
CA ALA A 251 -2.04 -6.11 -2.59
C ALA A 251 -0.69 -6.42 -3.23
N PHE A 252 0.11 -7.25 -2.57
CA PHE A 252 1.20 -7.97 -3.21
C PHE A 252 0.64 -9.24 -3.83
N ALA A 253 1.09 -9.56 -5.04
CA ALA A 253 0.69 -10.76 -5.76
C ALA A 253 1.79 -11.15 -6.76
N SER A 254 1.55 -12.22 -7.52
CA SER A 254 2.41 -12.55 -8.66
C SER A 254 1.60 -12.87 -9.91
N ILE A 255 2.20 -12.62 -11.06
CA ILE A 255 1.65 -12.99 -12.37
C ILE A 255 2.76 -13.69 -13.16
N GLY A 256 2.59 -14.99 -13.41
CA GLY A 256 3.61 -15.83 -14.04
C GLY A 256 4.90 -15.91 -13.21
N GLY A 257 4.78 -15.97 -11.89
CA GLY A 257 5.91 -15.98 -10.95
C GLY A 257 6.62 -14.66 -10.78
N ARG A 258 6.14 -13.57 -11.37
CA ARG A 258 6.71 -12.22 -11.24
C ARG A 258 5.97 -11.45 -10.16
N PRO A 259 6.64 -11.01 -9.07
CA PRO A 259 6.06 -10.16 -8.05
C PRO A 259 5.54 -8.84 -8.63
N VAL A 260 4.35 -8.44 -8.20
CA VAL A 260 3.69 -7.18 -8.61
C VAL A 260 2.96 -6.54 -7.44
N GLY A 261 2.81 -5.22 -7.47
CA GLY A 261 1.88 -4.48 -6.63
C GLY A 261 0.57 -4.24 -7.36
N LEU A 262 -0.54 -4.60 -6.74
CA LEU A 262 -1.88 -4.37 -7.28
C LEU A 262 -2.53 -3.19 -6.58
N VAL A 263 -3.20 -2.33 -7.35
CA VAL A 263 -4.06 -1.25 -6.84
C VAL A 263 -5.40 -1.35 -7.54
N ALA A 264 -6.50 -1.48 -6.81
CA ALA A 264 -7.82 -1.64 -7.41
C ALA A 264 -8.89 -0.85 -6.67
N ASN A 265 -9.79 -0.19 -7.39
CA ASN A 265 -11.01 0.35 -6.78
C ASN A 265 -11.91 -0.79 -6.34
N GLN A 266 -12.55 -0.66 -5.17
CA GLN A 266 -13.47 -1.65 -4.62
C GLN A 266 -14.92 -1.16 -4.69
N PRO A 267 -15.67 -1.55 -5.74
CA PRO A 267 -17.05 -1.06 -5.92
C PRO A 267 -18.02 -1.46 -4.82
N GLN A 268 -17.71 -2.52 -4.07
CA GLN A 268 -18.51 -2.95 -2.93
C GLN A 268 -18.47 -1.95 -1.77
N SER A 269 -17.42 -1.13 -1.70
CA SER A 269 -17.29 -0.09 -0.69
C SER A 269 -17.39 1.30 -1.34
N VAL A 270 -18.39 2.08 -0.96
CA VAL A 270 -18.72 3.43 -1.46
C VAL A 270 -18.54 3.58 -2.98
N ALA A 271 -18.93 2.54 -3.73
CA ALA A 271 -18.86 2.47 -5.19
C ALA A 271 -17.44 2.69 -5.77
N GLY A 272 -16.40 2.29 -5.04
CA GLY A 272 -15.00 2.43 -5.47
C GLY A 272 -14.51 3.88 -5.59
N THR A 273 -15.24 4.85 -5.02
CA THR A 273 -14.84 6.26 -5.02
C THR A 273 -13.64 6.50 -4.13
N LEU A 274 -12.81 7.50 -4.45
CA LEU A 274 -11.63 7.85 -3.69
C LEU A 274 -11.97 8.88 -2.61
N ASP A 275 -11.73 8.53 -1.35
CA ASP A 275 -11.75 9.43 -0.22
C ASP A 275 -10.32 9.76 0.27
N ILE A 276 -10.21 10.45 1.41
CA ILE A 276 -8.91 10.82 2.00
C ILE A 276 -8.09 9.58 2.34
N ALA A 277 -8.72 8.59 2.99
CA ALA A 277 -8.02 7.40 3.45
C ALA A 277 -7.56 6.52 2.27
N ALA A 278 -8.41 6.32 1.27
CA ALA A 278 -8.06 5.60 0.04
C ALA A 278 -6.92 6.29 -0.72
N SER A 279 -6.95 7.62 -0.81
CA SER A 279 -5.89 8.40 -1.46
C SER A 279 -4.54 8.24 -0.75
N GLN A 280 -4.54 8.24 0.59
CA GLN A 280 -3.32 8.02 1.38
C GLN A 280 -2.82 6.57 1.27
N LYS A 281 -3.72 5.57 1.36
CA LYS A 281 -3.40 4.15 1.20
C LYS A 281 -2.74 3.88 -0.14
N GLY A 282 -3.39 4.32 -1.22
CA GLY A 282 -2.88 4.13 -2.57
C GLY A 282 -1.55 4.86 -2.81
N ALA A 283 -1.45 6.14 -2.44
CA ALA A 283 -0.23 6.91 -2.62
C ALA A 283 0.97 6.29 -1.90
N ARG A 284 0.79 5.82 -0.66
CA ARG A 284 1.86 5.16 0.11
C ARG A 284 2.26 3.83 -0.53
N PHE A 285 1.29 3.02 -0.95
CA PHE A 285 1.56 1.72 -1.57
C PHE A 285 2.24 1.86 -2.93
N VAL A 286 1.79 2.77 -3.79
CA VAL A 286 2.45 3.06 -5.08
C VAL A 286 3.88 3.52 -4.87
N SER A 287 4.13 4.43 -3.92
CA SER A 287 5.48 4.89 -3.59
C SER A 287 6.35 3.76 -3.05
N PHE A 288 5.81 2.85 -2.24
CA PHE A 288 6.51 1.69 -1.74
C PHE A 288 6.92 0.73 -2.87
N CYS A 289 5.99 0.41 -3.77
CA CYS A 289 6.27 -0.44 -4.92
C CYS A 289 7.35 0.18 -5.83
N ASP A 290 7.28 1.48 -6.08
CA ASP A 290 8.28 2.19 -6.90
C ASP A 290 9.68 2.13 -6.28
N VAL A 291 9.78 2.35 -4.97
CA VAL A 291 11.06 2.32 -4.24
C VAL A 291 11.71 0.93 -4.30
N PHE A 292 10.93 -0.13 -4.21
CA PHE A 292 11.42 -1.51 -4.19
C PHE A 292 11.27 -2.24 -5.53
N ASN A 293 11.15 -1.50 -6.63
CA ASN A 293 11.13 -2.02 -7.99
C ASN A 293 10.04 -3.05 -8.28
N LEU A 294 8.91 -3.00 -7.58
CA LEU A 294 7.73 -3.82 -7.87
C LEU A 294 6.94 -3.18 -9.01
N PRO A 295 6.73 -3.88 -10.13
CA PRO A 295 5.81 -3.41 -11.17
C PRO A 295 4.40 -3.21 -10.60
N LEU A 296 3.68 -2.21 -11.09
CA LEU A 296 2.33 -1.88 -10.65
C LEU A 296 1.30 -2.31 -11.69
N VAL A 297 0.24 -2.96 -11.23
CA VAL A 297 -0.95 -3.24 -12.03
C VAL A 297 -2.15 -2.59 -11.36
N THR A 298 -2.78 -1.65 -12.07
CA THR A 298 -3.91 -0.89 -11.55
C THR A 298 -5.21 -1.34 -12.22
N PHE A 299 -6.23 -1.67 -11.43
CA PHE A 299 -7.58 -2.02 -11.90
C PHE A 299 -8.55 -0.90 -11.55
N VAL A 300 -9.25 -0.37 -12.54
CA VAL A 300 -10.08 0.82 -12.36
C VAL A 300 -11.56 0.51 -12.52
N ASP A 301 -12.33 0.79 -11.49
CA ASP A 301 -13.78 0.93 -11.51
C ASP A 301 -14.22 1.97 -10.47
N THR A 302 -14.20 3.23 -10.87
CA THR A 302 -14.53 4.36 -9.98
C THR A 302 -15.37 5.42 -10.67
N SER A 303 -16.35 5.94 -9.95
CA SER A 303 -17.17 7.06 -10.42
C SER A 303 -16.63 8.45 -10.05
N GLY A 304 -15.50 8.51 -9.33
CA GLY A 304 -14.91 9.79 -8.96
C GLY A 304 -14.32 9.84 -7.56
N PHE A 305 -14.00 11.04 -7.11
CA PHE A 305 -13.76 11.31 -5.70
C PHE A 305 -15.06 11.31 -4.92
N TYR A 306 -15.04 10.80 -3.68
CA TYR A 306 -16.22 10.78 -2.83
C TYR A 306 -16.63 12.22 -2.46
N PRO A 307 -17.85 12.68 -2.80
CA PRO A 307 -18.27 14.04 -2.53
C PRO A 307 -18.68 14.22 -1.07
N GLY A 308 -18.29 15.31 -0.45
CA GLY A 308 -18.73 15.61 0.92
C GLY A 308 -18.06 16.84 1.52
N LYS A 309 -18.86 17.69 2.16
CA LYS A 309 -18.38 18.88 2.86
C LYS A 309 -17.26 18.56 3.88
N ASP A 310 -17.45 17.48 4.65
CA ASP A 310 -16.48 17.06 5.65
C ASP A 310 -15.13 16.67 5.03
N LEU A 311 -15.15 15.96 3.93
CA LEU A 311 -13.92 15.57 3.21
C LEU A 311 -13.19 16.80 2.64
N GLU A 312 -13.93 17.74 2.05
CA GLU A 312 -13.32 18.99 1.54
C GLU A 312 -12.65 19.77 2.68
N TRP A 313 -13.35 19.93 3.81
CA TRP A 313 -12.80 20.62 4.97
C TRP A 313 -11.61 19.93 5.63
N ARG A 314 -11.57 18.62 5.57
CA ARG A 314 -10.44 17.80 6.05
C ARG A 314 -9.28 17.74 5.06
N GLY A 315 -9.42 18.35 3.88
CA GLY A 315 -8.33 18.52 2.92
C GLY A 315 -8.28 17.49 1.80
N MET A 316 -9.44 17.13 1.23
CA MET A 316 -9.52 16.20 0.08
C MET A 316 -8.56 16.60 -1.05
N ILE A 317 -8.44 17.89 -1.37
CA ILE A 317 -7.50 18.39 -2.39
C ILE A 317 -6.07 17.97 -2.06
N ARG A 318 -5.66 18.15 -0.82
CA ARG A 318 -4.30 17.86 -0.36
C ARG A 318 -3.98 16.35 -0.42
N TYR A 319 -4.88 15.53 0.08
CA TYR A 319 -4.69 14.08 0.13
C TYR A 319 -4.92 13.40 -1.23
N GLY A 320 -5.90 13.86 -2.00
CA GLY A 320 -6.10 13.40 -3.39
C GLY A 320 -4.89 13.67 -4.28
N ALA A 321 -4.21 14.81 -4.07
CA ALA A 321 -2.98 15.15 -4.78
C ALA A 321 -1.82 14.19 -4.47
N GLN A 322 -1.80 13.53 -3.31
CA GLN A 322 -0.76 12.53 -2.97
C GLN A 322 -0.81 11.32 -3.91
N MET A 323 -2.02 10.88 -4.28
CA MET A 323 -2.19 9.77 -5.24
C MET A 323 -1.65 10.14 -6.63
N ALA A 324 -2.02 11.33 -7.12
CA ALA A 324 -1.50 11.86 -8.38
C ALA A 324 0.03 11.97 -8.36
N PHE A 325 0.58 12.49 -7.26
CA PHE A 325 2.03 12.64 -7.10
C PHE A 325 2.75 11.29 -7.12
N ALA A 326 2.22 10.28 -6.41
CA ALA A 326 2.83 8.96 -6.34
C ALA A 326 2.92 8.30 -7.73
N TYR A 327 1.83 8.30 -8.49
CA TYR A 327 1.84 7.76 -9.85
C TYR A 327 2.70 8.56 -10.82
N ALA A 328 2.61 9.89 -10.81
CA ALA A 328 3.41 10.73 -11.71
C ALA A 328 4.92 10.61 -11.46
N ARG A 329 5.32 10.20 -10.26
CA ARG A 329 6.70 10.01 -9.87
C ARG A 329 7.20 8.59 -10.15
N ALA A 330 6.32 7.59 -10.12
CA ALA A 330 6.69 6.18 -10.20
C ALA A 330 7.43 5.86 -11.50
N THR A 331 8.55 5.15 -11.39
CA THR A 331 9.48 4.80 -12.46
C THR A 331 9.43 3.32 -12.86
N VAL A 332 8.78 2.50 -12.03
CA VAL A 332 8.58 1.07 -12.30
C VAL A 332 7.64 0.82 -13.49
N PRO A 333 7.67 -0.38 -14.09
CA PRO A 333 6.66 -0.78 -15.07
C PRO A 333 5.24 -0.61 -14.52
N ARG A 334 4.35 0.01 -15.30
CA ARG A 334 2.97 0.27 -14.91
C ARG A 334 1.99 -0.14 -15.98
N VAL A 335 1.05 -1.00 -15.61
CA VAL A 335 -0.04 -1.44 -16.49
C VAL A 335 -1.36 -1.08 -15.82
N CYS A 336 -2.25 -0.42 -16.52
CA CYS A 336 -3.56 -0.07 -16.00
C CYS A 336 -4.65 -0.74 -16.84
N LEU A 337 -5.64 -1.32 -16.18
CA LEU A 337 -6.81 -1.94 -16.79
C LEU A 337 -8.09 -1.31 -16.28
N THR A 338 -8.85 -0.68 -17.16
CA THR A 338 -10.21 -0.21 -16.82
C THR A 338 -11.21 -1.35 -17.00
N LEU A 339 -11.86 -1.74 -15.90
CA LEU A 339 -12.87 -2.79 -15.88
C LEU A 339 -14.24 -2.25 -16.32
N ARG A 340 -14.66 -1.11 -15.73
CA ARG A 340 -15.96 -0.52 -15.97
C ARG A 340 -15.88 1.01 -15.92
N LYS A 341 -16.22 1.66 -14.81
CA LYS A 341 -16.23 3.13 -14.70
C LYS A 341 -14.83 3.71 -14.48
N SER A 342 -14.55 4.81 -15.18
CA SER A 342 -13.33 5.59 -14.98
C SER A 342 -13.61 7.06 -15.26
N TYR A 343 -14.10 7.81 -14.25
CA TYR A 343 -14.63 9.13 -14.45
C TYR A 343 -13.81 10.25 -13.80
N GLY A 344 -13.73 11.36 -14.52
CA GLY A 344 -13.27 12.66 -14.03
C GLY A 344 -11.85 12.66 -13.49
N GLY A 345 -11.65 13.36 -12.36
CA GLY A 345 -10.35 13.46 -11.71
C GLY A 345 -9.83 12.13 -11.17
N ALA A 346 -10.70 11.22 -10.74
CA ALA A 346 -10.31 9.89 -10.27
C ALA A 346 -9.74 9.03 -11.42
N TYR A 347 -10.30 9.12 -12.63
CA TYR A 347 -9.69 8.52 -13.83
C TYR A 347 -8.21 8.94 -13.96
N ILE A 348 -7.93 10.22 -13.79
CA ILE A 348 -6.57 10.72 -13.94
C ILE A 348 -5.64 10.13 -12.88
N VAL A 349 -6.03 10.19 -11.60
CA VAL A 349 -5.16 9.78 -10.48
C VAL A 349 -5.05 8.26 -10.29
N MET A 350 -5.91 7.47 -10.94
CA MET A 350 -5.83 6.01 -10.97
C MET A 350 -4.97 5.50 -12.13
N ASP A 351 -3.74 6.00 -12.21
CA ASP A 351 -2.72 5.56 -13.17
C ASP A 351 -3.12 5.69 -14.65
N SER A 352 -3.75 6.80 -15.02
CA SER A 352 -4.10 7.04 -16.42
C SER A 352 -2.88 7.22 -17.31
N ARG A 353 -3.07 7.06 -18.62
CA ARG A 353 -2.05 7.32 -19.65
C ARG A 353 -1.33 8.65 -19.45
N TYR A 354 -2.08 9.69 -19.09
CA TYR A 354 -1.57 11.05 -18.93
C TYR A 354 -0.82 11.30 -17.61
N MET A 355 -0.86 10.33 -16.68
CA MET A 355 -0.02 10.29 -15.49
C MET A 355 1.28 9.50 -15.71
N GLY A 356 1.62 9.19 -16.96
CA GLY A 356 2.84 8.49 -17.33
C GLY A 356 2.74 6.96 -17.26
N ASN A 357 1.52 6.40 -17.29
CA ASN A 357 1.31 4.95 -17.41
C ASN A 357 1.92 4.41 -18.71
N ASP A 358 2.50 3.21 -18.67
CA ASP A 358 3.18 2.61 -19.81
C ASP A 358 2.21 1.92 -20.78
N ILE A 359 1.28 1.11 -20.25
CA ILE A 359 0.30 0.37 -21.05
C ILE A 359 -1.07 0.48 -20.42
N MET A 360 -2.02 1.05 -21.17
CA MET A 360 -3.40 1.24 -20.77
C MET A 360 -4.32 0.27 -21.50
N LEU A 361 -4.92 -0.64 -20.75
CA LEU A 361 -5.88 -1.63 -21.24
C LEU A 361 -7.30 -1.25 -20.79
N ALA A 362 -8.29 -1.74 -21.53
CA ALA A 362 -9.70 -1.61 -21.14
C ALA A 362 -10.49 -2.85 -21.53
N TRP A 363 -11.50 -3.22 -20.74
CA TRP A 363 -12.51 -4.16 -21.15
C TRP A 363 -13.53 -3.49 -22.06
N PRO A 364 -14.31 -4.24 -22.85
CA PRO A 364 -15.39 -3.68 -23.68
C PRO A 364 -16.46 -2.94 -22.87
N SER A 365 -16.65 -3.31 -21.60
CA SER A 365 -17.55 -2.67 -20.63
C SER A 365 -17.02 -1.34 -20.05
N ALA A 366 -15.80 -0.92 -20.40
CA ALA A 366 -15.20 0.26 -19.82
C ALA A 366 -15.87 1.56 -20.29
N GLU A 367 -16.13 2.43 -19.32
CA GLU A 367 -16.67 3.78 -19.55
C GLU A 367 -15.64 4.82 -19.10
N ILE A 368 -14.97 5.45 -20.04
CA ILE A 368 -13.91 6.43 -19.76
C ILE A 368 -14.39 7.83 -20.16
N ALA A 369 -14.67 8.70 -19.19
CA ALA A 369 -15.27 9.99 -19.45
C ALA A 369 -15.04 11.03 -18.33
N VAL A 370 -15.49 12.27 -18.58
CA VAL A 370 -15.50 13.31 -17.55
C VAL A 370 -16.48 12.97 -16.43
N MET A 371 -17.64 12.39 -16.78
CA MET A 371 -18.68 11.95 -15.85
C MET A 371 -19.64 10.98 -16.56
N GLY A 372 -20.47 10.29 -15.80
CA GLY A 372 -21.49 9.40 -16.35
C GLY A 372 -22.52 10.18 -17.21
N ALA A 373 -23.12 9.48 -18.19
CA ALA A 373 -23.99 10.09 -19.21
C ALA A 373 -25.19 10.88 -18.65
N LYS A 374 -25.84 10.36 -17.61
CA LYS A 374 -26.99 11.05 -16.97
C LYS A 374 -26.59 12.43 -16.44
N GLY A 375 -25.51 12.52 -15.68
CA GLY A 375 -25.02 13.78 -15.15
C GLY A 375 -24.57 14.74 -16.26
N ALA A 376 -23.93 14.24 -17.32
CA ALA A 376 -23.53 15.05 -18.46
C ALA A 376 -24.74 15.64 -19.19
N VAL A 377 -25.77 14.84 -19.44
CA VAL A 377 -27.01 15.30 -20.10
C VAL A 377 -27.77 16.30 -19.25
N GLU A 378 -27.85 16.12 -17.94
CA GLU A 378 -28.45 17.11 -17.02
C GLU A 378 -27.76 18.48 -17.08
N ILE A 379 -26.45 18.51 -17.28
CA ILE A 379 -25.68 19.75 -17.38
C ILE A 379 -25.82 20.37 -18.78
N LEU A 380 -25.66 19.56 -19.84
CA LEU A 380 -25.62 20.03 -21.21
C LEU A 380 -27.02 20.36 -21.78
N HIS A 381 -28.03 19.63 -21.32
CA HIS A 381 -29.40 19.70 -21.84
C HIS A 381 -30.41 19.96 -20.71
N ARG A 382 -30.17 21.00 -19.92
CA ARG A 382 -30.98 21.33 -18.72
C ARG A 382 -32.47 21.51 -19.01
N GLN A 383 -32.85 21.89 -20.24
CA GLN A 383 -34.24 22.15 -20.65
C GLN A 383 -34.93 20.91 -21.25
N ALA A 384 -34.19 19.81 -21.48
CA ALA A 384 -34.77 18.59 -22.04
C ALA A 384 -35.77 17.93 -21.07
N ASN A 385 -36.89 17.50 -21.58
CA ASN A 385 -37.87 16.70 -20.83
C ASN A 385 -37.34 15.27 -20.57
N GLU A 386 -38.04 14.49 -19.75
CA GLU A 386 -37.59 13.18 -19.32
C GLU A 386 -37.46 12.18 -20.49
N ALA A 387 -38.35 12.23 -21.47
CA ALA A 387 -38.29 11.36 -22.65
C ALA A 387 -37.10 11.72 -23.54
N GLU A 388 -36.88 13.01 -23.80
CA GLU A 388 -35.72 13.49 -24.56
C GLU A 388 -34.36 13.15 -23.87
N ARG A 389 -34.34 13.17 -22.53
CA ARG A 389 -33.14 12.80 -21.77
C ARG A 389 -32.74 11.34 -21.97
N VAL A 390 -33.67 10.42 -22.11
CA VAL A 390 -33.35 9.00 -22.37
C VAL A 390 -32.58 8.86 -23.68
N ASP A 391 -33.05 9.50 -24.77
CA ASP A 391 -32.40 9.44 -26.07
C ASP A 391 -31.03 10.15 -26.05
N LEU A 392 -30.93 11.28 -25.34
CA LEU A 392 -29.69 12.03 -25.18
C LEU A 392 -28.65 11.27 -24.37
N VAL A 393 -29.05 10.53 -23.34
CA VAL A 393 -28.16 9.65 -22.55
C VAL A 393 -27.60 8.54 -23.44
N ALA A 394 -28.46 7.84 -24.18
CA ALA A 394 -28.00 6.77 -25.08
C ALA A 394 -27.04 7.29 -26.15
N ALA A 395 -27.37 8.43 -26.76
CA ALA A 395 -26.49 9.08 -27.75
C ALA A 395 -25.15 9.54 -27.16
N TYR A 396 -25.16 9.97 -25.89
CA TYR A 396 -23.93 10.38 -25.20
C TYR A 396 -23.06 9.15 -24.88
N GLU A 397 -23.65 8.05 -24.42
CA GLU A 397 -22.99 6.79 -24.15
C GLU A 397 -22.30 6.25 -25.40
N GLU A 398 -23.05 6.10 -26.48
CA GLU A 398 -22.52 5.62 -27.75
C GLU A 398 -21.36 6.47 -28.27
N ARG A 399 -21.48 7.79 -28.18
CA ARG A 399 -20.51 8.71 -28.75
C ARG A 399 -19.27 8.92 -27.90
N LEU A 400 -19.33 8.84 -26.55
CA LEU A 400 -18.27 9.32 -25.65
C LEU A 400 -17.87 8.38 -24.52
N LEU A 401 -18.71 7.41 -24.12
CA LEU A 401 -18.43 6.62 -22.93
C LEU A 401 -17.80 5.24 -23.20
N ASN A 402 -17.69 4.81 -24.44
CA ASN A 402 -17.14 3.50 -24.75
C ASN A 402 -15.59 3.51 -24.88
N PRO A 403 -14.93 2.38 -24.62
CA PRO A 403 -13.47 2.30 -24.61
C PRO A 403 -12.84 2.46 -25.99
N TYR A 404 -13.57 2.22 -27.07
CA TYR A 404 -13.08 2.34 -28.44
C TYR A 404 -12.83 3.81 -28.81
N ILE A 405 -13.71 4.72 -28.38
CA ILE A 405 -13.51 6.18 -28.54
C ILE A 405 -12.31 6.66 -27.70
N ALA A 406 -12.14 6.10 -26.49
CA ALA A 406 -10.96 6.39 -25.68
C ALA A 406 -9.66 5.90 -26.35
N ALA A 407 -9.70 4.76 -27.02
CA ALA A 407 -8.57 4.23 -27.79
C ALA A 407 -8.27 5.10 -29.04
N GLU A 408 -9.27 5.52 -29.79
CA GLU A 408 -9.09 6.46 -30.91
C GLU A 408 -8.44 7.77 -30.49
N ARG A 409 -8.68 8.20 -29.26
CA ARG A 409 -8.10 9.43 -28.66
C ARG A 409 -6.75 9.20 -27.99
N GLY A 410 -6.20 7.99 -28.04
CA GLY A 410 -4.92 7.64 -27.44
C GLY A 410 -4.92 7.52 -25.92
N SER A 411 -6.10 7.38 -25.30
CA SER A 411 -6.23 7.17 -23.85
C SER A 411 -6.14 5.70 -23.44
N VAL A 412 -6.36 4.78 -24.38
CA VAL A 412 -6.30 3.32 -24.23
C VAL A 412 -5.46 2.75 -25.35
N ASP A 413 -4.51 1.89 -25.03
CA ASP A 413 -3.65 1.23 -26.04
C ASP A 413 -4.37 0.04 -26.67
N ARG A 414 -5.19 -0.67 -25.88
CA ARG A 414 -5.89 -1.85 -26.36
C ARG A 414 -7.16 -2.15 -25.57
N VAL A 415 -8.23 -2.49 -26.29
CA VAL A 415 -9.43 -3.09 -25.70
C VAL A 415 -9.26 -4.61 -25.77
N ILE A 416 -9.38 -5.28 -24.63
CA ILE A 416 -9.07 -6.70 -24.47
C ILE A 416 -10.30 -7.50 -24.03
N ASP A 417 -10.39 -8.75 -24.44
CA ASP A 417 -11.37 -9.71 -23.94
C ASP A 417 -11.10 -9.99 -22.45
N PRO A 418 -12.07 -9.88 -21.54
CA PRO A 418 -11.92 -10.24 -20.13
C PRO A 418 -11.32 -11.63 -19.90
N ALA A 419 -11.67 -12.61 -20.74
CA ALA A 419 -11.09 -13.96 -20.66
C ALA A 419 -9.58 -14.02 -20.92
N ARG A 420 -8.99 -12.98 -21.51
CA ARG A 420 -7.57 -12.88 -21.80
C ARG A 420 -6.81 -11.97 -20.84
N THR A 421 -7.44 -11.47 -19.79
CA THR A 421 -6.86 -10.48 -18.90
C THR A 421 -5.51 -10.91 -18.34
N ARG A 422 -5.39 -12.14 -17.82
CA ARG A 422 -4.13 -12.66 -17.29
C ARG A 422 -3.00 -12.66 -18.32
N SER A 423 -3.23 -13.24 -19.48
CA SER A 423 -2.22 -13.33 -20.55
C SER A 423 -1.81 -11.96 -21.10
N GLU A 424 -2.73 -11.02 -21.23
CA GLU A 424 -2.45 -9.66 -21.70
C GLU A 424 -1.64 -8.86 -20.66
N LEU A 425 -1.95 -8.99 -19.36
CA LEU A 425 -1.16 -8.37 -18.31
C LEU A 425 0.24 -8.97 -18.21
N ALA A 426 0.37 -10.30 -18.30
CA ALA A 426 1.67 -10.95 -18.29
C ALA A 426 2.53 -10.52 -19.48
N ALA A 427 1.96 -10.44 -20.68
CA ALA A 427 2.66 -9.97 -21.88
C ALA A 427 3.08 -8.50 -21.75
N ALA A 428 2.23 -7.65 -21.19
CA ALA A 428 2.55 -6.25 -20.93
C ALA A 428 3.72 -6.10 -19.95
N LEU A 429 3.70 -6.84 -18.84
CA LEU A 429 4.77 -6.86 -17.84
C LEU A 429 6.09 -7.39 -18.42
N GLU A 430 6.04 -8.38 -19.31
CA GLU A 430 7.23 -8.90 -20.00
C GLU A 430 7.86 -7.86 -20.91
N VAL A 431 7.07 -7.19 -21.74
CA VAL A 431 7.54 -6.11 -22.62
C VAL A 431 8.20 -4.99 -21.81
N LEU A 432 7.66 -4.67 -20.64
CA LEU A 432 8.14 -3.61 -19.75
C LEU A 432 9.28 -4.05 -18.82
N ALA A 433 9.66 -5.31 -18.78
CA ALA A 433 10.65 -5.85 -17.83
C ALA A 433 11.99 -5.12 -17.86
N SER A 434 12.37 -4.56 -19.01
CA SER A 434 13.60 -3.80 -19.19
C SER A 434 13.44 -2.28 -18.97
N LYS A 435 12.25 -1.81 -18.60
CA LYS A 435 12.00 -0.37 -18.37
C LYS A 435 13.01 0.18 -17.35
N ARG A 436 13.64 1.28 -17.70
CA ARG A 436 14.58 2.03 -16.84
C ARG A 436 14.34 3.51 -17.07
N GLU A 437 13.47 4.08 -16.28
CA GLU A 437 13.18 5.52 -16.34
C GLU A 437 14.17 6.30 -15.47
N ARG A 438 14.65 7.43 -16.00
CA ARG A 438 15.52 8.34 -15.26
C ARG A 438 14.77 9.59 -14.89
N ILE A 439 14.49 9.77 -13.62
CA ILE A 439 13.94 11.02 -13.13
C ILE A 439 15.02 12.11 -13.09
N PRO A 440 14.65 13.40 -13.23
CA PRO A 440 15.58 14.52 -13.09
C PRO A 440 16.31 14.48 -11.75
N ARG A 441 17.61 14.78 -11.76
CA ARG A 441 18.40 14.83 -10.52
C ARG A 441 17.87 15.90 -9.58
N ARG A 442 17.51 15.52 -8.36
CA ARG A 442 17.04 16.40 -7.29
C ARG A 442 17.57 15.92 -5.95
N ARG A 443 17.52 16.76 -4.92
CA ARG A 443 17.92 16.37 -3.56
C ARG A 443 17.03 15.29 -2.98
N HIS A 444 15.75 15.55 -3.01
CA HIS A 444 14.64 14.73 -2.55
C HIS A 444 13.36 15.29 -3.17
N ASP A 445 12.27 14.60 -3.03
CA ASP A 445 10.96 15.11 -3.40
C ASP A 445 10.45 16.11 -2.35
N ASN A 446 9.62 17.06 -2.81
CA ASN A 446 8.75 17.85 -1.98
C ASN A 446 7.34 17.28 -2.13
N THR A 447 7.00 16.34 -1.28
CA THR A 447 5.69 15.65 -1.33
C THR A 447 4.54 16.66 -1.14
N PRO A 448 3.35 16.41 -1.70
CA PRO A 448 2.17 17.25 -1.48
C PRO A 448 1.85 17.45 0.00
N LEU A 449 1.27 18.57 0.32
CA LEU A 449 0.90 19.04 1.66
C LEU A 449 0.20 18.00 2.53
#